data_d4ba73c9e98aa2903b16869173729050
#
_entry.id   d4ba73c9e98aa2903b16869173729050
#
_cell.length_a   1.000
_cell.length_b   1.000
_cell.length_c   1.000
_cell.angle_alpha   90.00
_cell.angle_beta   90.00
_cell.angle_gamma   90.00
#
_symmetry.space_group_name_H-M   'P 1'
#
loop_
_entity.id
_entity.type
_entity.pdbx_description
1 polymer ?
#
loop_
_entity_poly.entity_id
_entity_poly.type
_entity_poly.pdbx_seq_one_letter_code
_entity_poly.pdbx_strand_id
1 'polypeptide(L)'
;MDTVERWSGPLLLLGGGMIVVASIIHPQGTASQFVQQSLWVPAHIFEYAGWTTILLGLVGWYSRFSASLGRLGTSGFLLFFLALATGVGYPLWSDILLGPYMAANSPSLYDALSTNNGFIAIFLIGFFALVSGYLVFSVAVVRARVLPRWGFWLIVLQIIGLASIFGSAIAFAAFLVFEALFGLSIAGWGYAILSTRNRVESSEKLQVR
;
A
#
# COMPACT_ATOMS: atom_id res chain seq x y z
N MET A 1 12.05 16.81 16.43
CA MET A 1 11.51 15.88 15.40
C MET A 1 12.68 15.15 14.78
N ASP A 2 12.70 13.84 14.93
CA ASP A 2 13.79 13.02 14.40
C ASP A 2 13.76 12.97 12.87
N THR A 3 14.91 12.65 12.25
CA THR A 3 15.06 12.62 10.80
C THR A 3 14.03 11.68 10.16
N VAL A 4 13.76 10.51 10.77
CA VAL A 4 12.79 9.51 10.27
C VAL A 4 11.37 10.07 10.24
N GLU A 5 10.95 10.80 11.27
CA GLU A 5 9.64 11.44 11.33
C GLU A 5 9.46 12.51 10.24
N ARG A 6 10.55 13.24 9.93
CA ARG A 6 10.53 14.29 8.91
C ARG A 6 10.23 13.73 7.52
N TRP A 7 10.75 12.56 7.19
CA TRP A 7 10.60 11.93 5.89
C TRP A 7 9.29 11.13 5.74
N SER A 8 8.57 10.86 6.83
CA SER A 8 7.35 10.04 6.77
C SER A 8 6.29 10.58 5.79
N GLY A 9 6.01 11.88 5.83
CA GLY A 9 5.03 12.51 4.94
C GLY A 9 5.39 12.38 3.46
N PRO A 10 6.59 12.84 3.02
CA PRO A 10 7.06 12.68 1.64
C PRO A 10 7.07 11.22 1.17
N LEU A 11 7.54 10.29 2.01
CA LEU A 11 7.61 8.87 1.65
C LEU A 11 6.22 8.24 1.47
N LEU A 12 5.26 8.53 2.37
CA LEU A 12 3.89 8.04 2.22
C LEU A 12 3.20 8.63 0.98
N LEU A 13 3.41 9.93 0.71
CA LEU A 13 2.86 10.58 -0.47
C LEU A 13 3.41 9.97 -1.77
N LEU A 14 4.73 9.81 -1.86
CA LEU A 14 5.41 9.25 -3.02
C LEU A 14 5.04 7.77 -3.22
N GLY A 15 5.14 6.97 -2.15
CA GLY A 15 4.85 5.54 -2.21
C GLY A 15 3.40 5.25 -2.59
N GLY A 16 2.43 5.98 -1.99
CA GLY A 16 1.03 5.88 -2.37
C GLY A 16 0.78 6.28 -3.83
N GLY A 17 1.44 7.34 -4.31
CA GLY A 17 1.39 7.75 -5.72
C GLY A 17 1.95 6.69 -6.69
N MET A 18 3.04 6.02 -6.30
CA MET A 18 3.61 4.92 -7.11
C MET A 18 2.64 3.73 -7.20
N ILE A 19 1.95 3.35 -6.12
CA ILE A 19 0.92 2.30 -6.16
C ILE A 19 -0.22 2.68 -7.11
N VAL A 20 -0.68 3.94 -7.09
CA VAL A 20 -1.72 4.40 -8.02
C VAL A 20 -1.25 4.28 -9.48
N VAL A 21 -0.02 4.69 -9.77
CA VAL A 21 0.55 4.54 -11.12
C VAL A 21 0.62 3.08 -11.52
N ALA A 22 1.13 2.20 -10.63
CA ALA A 22 1.18 0.76 -10.85
C ALA A 22 -0.20 0.21 -11.24
N SER A 23 -1.23 0.50 -10.44
CA SER A 23 -2.60 0.02 -10.68
C SER A 23 -3.18 0.49 -12.03
N ILE A 24 -2.84 1.71 -12.47
CA ILE A 24 -3.35 2.28 -13.74
C ILE A 24 -2.70 1.60 -14.95
N ILE A 25 -1.40 1.33 -14.90
CA ILE A 25 -0.66 0.78 -16.04
C ILE A 25 -0.62 -0.75 -16.05
N HIS A 26 -1.11 -1.40 -14.98
CA HIS A 26 -1.07 -2.86 -14.84
C HIS A 26 -1.94 -3.57 -15.88
N PRO A 27 -1.43 -4.59 -16.58
CA PRO A 27 -2.22 -5.44 -17.47
C PRO A 27 -3.40 -6.10 -16.75
N GLN A 28 -4.51 -6.31 -17.46
CA GLN A 28 -5.80 -6.77 -16.90
C GLN A 28 -5.85 -8.30 -16.67
N GLY A 29 -4.83 -8.87 -16.06
CA GLY A 29 -4.80 -10.30 -15.76
C GLY A 29 -3.46 -10.78 -15.24
N THR A 30 -3.39 -12.07 -14.90
CA THR A 30 -2.20 -12.72 -14.32
C THR A 30 -1.71 -13.93 -15.12
N ALA A 31 -2.40 -14.33 -16.19
CA ALA A 31 -1.94 -15.44 -17.05
C ALA A 31 -0.69 -15.04 -17.83
N SER A 32 0.08 -16.03 -18.30
CA SER A 32 1.35 -15.86 -19.01
C SER A 32 1.30 -14.84 -20.16
N GLN A 33 0.17 -14.77 -20.88
CA GLN A 33 -0.06 -13.79 -21.93
C GLN A 33 -0.07 -12.33 -21.46
N PHE A 34 -0.49 -12.08 -20.21
CA PHE A 34 -0.47 -10.72 -19.62
C PHE A 34 0.92 -10.37 -19.10
N VAL A 35 1.64 -11.35 -18.55
CA VAL A 35 3.02 -11.21 -18.06
C VAL A 35 3.99 -10.84 -19.18
N GLN A 36 3.70 -11.26 -20.42
CA GLN A 36 4.50 -10.92 -21.60
C GLN A 36 4.21 -9.53 -22.17
N GLN A 37 3.22 -8.82 -21.65
CA GLN A 37 2.94 -7.44 -22.08
C GLN A 37 4.02 -6.47 -21.60
N SER A 38 4.32 -5.47 -22.42
CA SER A 38 5.39 -4.51 -22.18
C SER A 38 5.22 -3.69 -20.88
N LEU A 39 3.99 -3.52 -20.40
CA LEU A 39 3.69 -2.78 -19.18
C LEU A 39 3.76 -3.65 -17.90
N TRP A 40 3.88 -4.97 -18.00
CA TRP A 40 3.94 -5.85 -16.83
C TRP A 40 5.10 -5.50 -15.88
N VAL A 41 6.32 -5.56 -16.37
CA VAL A 41 7.51 -5.25 -15.56
C VAL A 41 7.52 -3.80 -15.04
N PRO A 42 7.22 -2.77 -15.86
CA PRO A 42 7.08 -1.41 -15.36
C PRO A 42 6.05 -1.25 -14.22
N ALA A 43 4.86 -1.85 -14.34
CA ALA A 43 3.84 -1.80 -13.31
C ALA A 43 4.37 -2.35 -11.96
N HIS A 44 4.97 -3.54 -11.98
CA HIS A 44 5.50 -4.18 -10.78
C HIS A 44 6.76 -3.49 -10.20
N ILE A 45 7.54 -2.78 -11.03
CA ILE A 45 8.60 -1.90 -10.52
C ILE A 45 8.01 -0.75 -9.71
N PHE A 46 6.95 -0.09 -10.22
CA PHE A 46 6.25 0.96 -9.47
C PHE A 46 5.61 0.41 -8.20
N GLU A 47 5.01 -0.76 -8.27
CA GLU A 47 4.41 -1.44 -7.12
C GLU A 47 5.47 -1.74 -6.04
N TYR A 48 6.55 -2.44 -6.40
CA TYR A 48 7.66 -2.75 -5.50
C TYR A 48 8.27 -1.51 -4.84
N ALA A 49 8.57 -0.48 -5.65
CA ALA A 49 9.10 0.78 -5.16
C ALA A 49 8.10 1.50 -4.25
N GLY A 50 6.81 1.48 -4.61
CA GLY A 50 5.71 2.05 -3.83
C GLY A 50 5.59 1.40 -2.46
N TRP A 51 5.47 0.08 -2.39
CA TRP A 51 5.39 -0.67 -1.14
C TRP A 51 6.61 -0.47 -0.24
N THR A 52 7.82 -0.49 -0.82
CA THR A 52 9.07 -0.24 -0.08
C THR A 52 9.07 1.16 0.51
N THR A 53 8.66 2.15 -0.27
CA THR A 53 8.62 3.56 0.15
C THR A 53 7.55 3.78 1.24
N ILE A 54 6.39 3.13 1.12
CA ILE A 54 5.33 3.14 2.14
C ILE A 54 5.84 2.54 3.45
N LEU A 55 6.53 1.39 3.38
CA LEU A 55 7.09 0.72 4.55
C LEU A 55 8.01 1.65 5.35
N LEU A 56 8.92 2.35 4.67
CA LEU A 56 9.82 3.32 5.30
C LEU A 56 9.06 4.52 5.89
N GLY A 57 8.09 5.05 5.15
CA GLY A 57 7.26 6.16 5.61
C GLY A 57 6.38 5.81 6.80
N LEU A 58 5.88 4.57 6.85
CA LEU A 58 5.04 4.06 7.92
C LEU A 58 5.77 3.99 9.27
N VAL A 59 7.06 3.64 9.26
CA VAL A 59 7.89 3.63 10.47
C VAL A 59 7.97 5.02 11.09
N GLY A 60 8.29 6.03 10.28
CA GLY A 60 8.38 7.41 10.77
C GLY A 60 7.03 7.98 11.20
N TRP A 61 5.96 7.61 10.52
CA TRP A 61 4.60 7.98 10.88
C TRP A 61 4.20 7.38 12.22
N TYR A 62 4.43 6.07 12.41
CA TYR A 62 4.13 5.38 13.65
C TYR A 62 4.96 5.95 14.82
N SER A 63 6.26 6.17 14.64
CA SER A 63 7.11 6.79 15.66
C SER A 63 6.51 8.10 16.19
N ARG A 64 6.05 8.95 15.28
CA ARG A 64 5.47 10.26 15.63
C ARG A 64 4.18 10.16 16.44
N PHE A 65 3.31 9.19 16.16
CA PHE A 65 1.96 9.13 16.74
C PHE A 65 1.73 7.95 17.68
N SER A 66 2.74 7.13 17.94
CA SER A 66 2.64 5.89 18.73
C SER A 66 2.01 6.07 20.11
N ALA A 67 2.38 7.15 20.83
CA ALA A 67 1.82 7.48 22.14
C ALA A 67 0.30 7.73 22.10
N SER A 68 -0.21 8.34 21.01
CA SER A 68 -1.64 8.65 20.84
C SER A 68 -2.44 7.46 20.35
N LEU A 69 -1.81 6.51 19.65
CA LEU A 69 -2.46 5.34 19.05
C LEU A 69 -2.72 4.21 20.06
N GLY A 70 -1.95 4.14 21.13
CA GLY A 70 -2.08 3.14 22.19
C GLY A 70 -1.89 1.70 21.68
N ARG A 71 -2.33 0.71 22.48
CA ARG A 71 -2.12 -0.71 22.17
C ARG A 71 -2.78 -1.14 20.86
N LEU A 72 -3.97 -0.63 20.57
CA LEU A 72 -4.67 -0.96 19.32
C LEU A 72 -3.86 -0.52 18.11
N GLY A 73 -3.33 0.71 18.14
CA GLY A 73 -2.48 1.23 17.07
C GLY A 73 -1.19 0.46 16.92
N THR A 74 -0.56 0.07 18.03
CA THR A 74 0.65 -0.76 18.00
C THR A 74 0.38 -2.12 17.35
N SER A 75 -0.70 -2.81 17.75
CA SER A 75 -1.05 -4.12 17.17
C SER A 75 -1.36 -4.01 15.68
N GLY A 76 -2.15 -3.00 15.29
CA GLY A 76 -2.46 -2.75 13.87
C GLY A 76 -1.21 -2.39 13.06
N PHE A 77 -0.34 -1.53 13.62
CA PHE A 77 0.93 -1.19 12.99
C PHE A 77 1.82 -2.42 12.76
N LEU A 78 2.02 -3.24 13.79
CA LEU A 78 2.87 -4.42 13.68
C LEU A 78 2.35 -5.41 12.64
N LEU A 79 1.04 -5.68 12.64
CA LEU A 79 0.43 -6.58 11.66
C LEU A 79 0.54 -6.01 10.23
N PHE A 80 0.25 -4.74 10.06
CA PHE A 80 0.35 -4.05 8.77
C PHE A 80 1.81 -4.00 8.29
N PHE A 81 2.75 -3.63 9.16
CA PHE A 81 4.17 -3.59 8.87
C PHE A 81 4.74 -4.95 8.48
N LEU A 82 4.41 -6.01 9.23
CA LEU A 82 4.88 -7.36 8.94
C LEU A 82 4.31 -7.87 7.60
N ALA A 83 3.03 -7.61 7.33
CA ALA A 83 2.42 -7.97 6.06
C ALA A 83 3.10 -7.25 4.88
N LEU A 84 3.38 -5.95 5.02
CA LEU A 84 4.14 -5.19 4.02
C LEU A 84 5.57 -5.71 3.86
N ALA A 85 6.28 -5.90 4.96
CA ALA A 85 7.68 -6.33 4.94
C ALA A 85 7.85 -7.72 4.29
N THR A 86 6.91 -8.63 4.54
CA THR A 86 6.91 -9.97 3.90
C THR A 86 6.43 -9.93 2.46
N GLY A 87 5.49 -9.03 2.15
CA GLY A 87 4.93 -8.87 0.80
C GLY A 87 5.82 -8.12 -0.18
N VAL A 88 6.69 -7.20 0.30
CA VAL A 88 7.54 -6.38 -0.59
C VAL A 88 8.49 -7.21 -1.46
N GLY A 89 9.04 -8.31 -0.94
CA GLY A 89 9.94 -9.17 -1.71
C GLY A 89 9.24 -9.99 -2.81
N TYR A 90 7.95 -10.21 -2.69
CA TYR A 90 7.19 -11.05 -3.61
C TYR A 90 7.16 -10.49 -5.05
N PRO A 91 6.72 -9.25 -5.33
CA PRO A 91 6.73 -8.71 -6.68
C PRO A 91 8.13 -8.69 -7.32
N LEU A 92 9.18 -8.47 -6.55
CA LEU A 92 10.53 -8.49 -7.07
C LEU A 92 10.89 -9.84 -7.69
N TRP A 93 10.61 -10.93 -6.98
CA TRP A 93 10.97 -12.27 -7.45
C TRP A 93 9.95 -12.84 -8.44
N SER A 94 8.65 -12.78 -8.09
CA SER A 94 7.60 -13.41 -8.89
C SER A 94 7.29 -12.64 -10.17
N ASP A 95 7.17 -11.31 -10.08
CA ASP A 95 6.55 -10.53 -11.15
C ASP A 95 7.57 -9.73 -11.98
N ILE A 96 8.74 -9.40 -11.42
CA ILE A 96 9.78 -8.66 -12.14
C ILE A 96 10.82 -9.60 -12.74
N LEU A 97 11.24 -10.63 -12.02
CA LEU A 97 12.35 -11.50 -12.44
C LEU A 97 11.88 -12.87 -12.97
N LEU A 98 11.26 -13.67 -12.10
CA LEU A 98 10.94 -15.06 -12.40
C LEU A 98 9.73 -15.20 -13.31
N GLY A 99 8.66 -14.43 -13.06
CA GLY A 99 7.42 -14.50 -13.83
C GLY A 99 7.61 -14.25 -15.33
N PRO A 100 8.23 -13.13 -15.75
CA PRO A 100 8.51 -12.88 -17.16
C PRO A 100 9.39 -13.97 -17.80
N TYR A 101 10.40 -14.46 -17.09
CA TYR A 101 11.24 -15.54 -17.57
C TYR A 101 10.46 -16.84 -17.78
N MET A 102 9.63 -17.23 -16.81
CA MET A 102 8.81 -18.45 -16.91
C MET A 102 7.71 -18.32 -17.97
N ALA A 103 7.04 -17.18 -18.03
CA ALA A 103 5.99 -16.93 -19.03
C ALA A 103 6.55 -16.99 -20.46
N ALA A 104 7.80 -16.56 -20.67
CA ALA A 104 8.45 -16.61 -21.98
C ALA A 104 8.96 -18.02 -22.34
N ASN A 105 9.48 -18.81 -21.38
CA ASN A 105 10.17 -20.08 -21.65
C ASN A 105 9.31 -21.32 -21.33
N SER A 106 8.32 -21.21 -20.47
CA SER A 106 7.46 -22.31 -20.03
C SER A 106 6.07 -21.77 -19.62
N PRO A 107 5.28 -21.20 -20.54
CA PRO A 107 4.02 -20.53 -20.20
C PRO A 107 3.02 -21.48 -19.51
N SER A 108 2.94 -22.73 -19.91
CA SER A 108 2.06 -23.72 -19.28
C SER A 108 2.44 -24.02 -17.82
N LEU A 109 3.73 -24.02 -17.50
CA LEU A 109 4.19 -24.20 -16.12
C LEU A 109 3.88 -22.95 -15.29
N TYR A 110 4.08 -21.76 -15.85
CA TYR A 110 3.69 -20.52 -15.20
C TYR A 110 2.21 -20.48 -14.84
N ASP A 111 1.36 -20.80 -15.82
CA ASP A 111 -0.11 -20.81 -15.64
C ASP A 111 -0.55 -21.88 -14.62
N ALA A 112 0.09 -23.05 -14.61
CA ALA A 112 -0.17 -24.09 -13.62
C ALA A 112 0.23 -23.67 -12.21
N LEU A 113 1.35 -22.96 -12.05
CA LEU A 113 1.78 -22.45 -10.74
C LEU A 113 0.87 -21.32 -10.25
N SER A 114 0.45 -20.41 -11.11
CA SER A 114 -0.42 -19.28 -10.73
C SER A 114 -1.81 -19.75 -10.25
N THR A 115 -2.26 -20.93 -10.67
CA THR A 115 -3.51 -21.56 -10.24
C THR A 115 -3.33 -22.61 -9.13
N ASN A 116 -2.10 -22.80 -8.63
CA ASN A 116 -1.82 -23.77 -7.57
C ASN A 116 -2.43 -23.32 -6.23
N ASN A 117 -3.19 -24.22 -5.60
CA ASN A 117 -3.89 -23.93 -4.34
C ASN A 117 -2.95 -23.48 -3.20
N GLY A 118 -1.73 -24.01 -3.11
CA GLY A 118 -0.75 -23.61 -2.11
C GLY A 118 -0.26 -22.18 -2.34
N PHE A 119 -0.03 -21.80 -3.59
CA PHE A 119 0.36 -20.44 -3.97
C PHE A 119 -0.75 -19.43 -3.67
N ILE A 120 -1.97 -19.76 -4.09
CA ILE A 120 -3.16 -18.94 -3.78
C ILE A 120 -3.37 -18.78 -2.27
N ALA A 121 -3.21 -19.85 -1.49
CA ALA A 121 -3.35 -19.79 -0.04
C ALA A 121 -2.32 -18.85 0.62
N ILE A 122 -1.04 -18.91 0.22
CA ILE A 122 0.01 -18.01 0.73
C ILE A 122 -0.33 -16.55 0.37
N PHE A 123 -0.72 -16.29 -0.88
CA PHE A 123 -1.15 -14.97 -1.31
C PHE A 123 -2.31 -14.43 -0.47
N LEU A 124 -3.37 -15.25 -0.28
CA LEU A 124 -4.53 -14.86 0.52
C LEU A 124 -4.18 -14.60 1.99
N ILE A 125 -3.31 -15.41 2.61
CA ILE A 125 -2.85 -15.17 3.98
C ILE A 125 -2.16 -13.82 4.09
N GLY A 126 -1.23 -13.51 3.19
CA GLY A 126 -0.54 -12.22 3.15
C GLY A 126 -1.50 -11.05 2.93
N PHE A 127 -2.42 -11.20 1.98
CA PHE A 127 -3.43 -10.21 1.67
C PHE A 127 -4.37 -9.94 2.87
N PHE A 128 -4.89 -10.99 3.51
CA PHE A 128 -5.74 -10.82 4.70
C PHE A 128 -5.00 -10.21 5.88
N ALA A 129 -3.73 -10.56 6.07
CA ALA A 129 -2.89 -9.93 7.09
C ALA A 129 -2.70 -8.43 6.82
N LEU A 130 -2.42 -8.06 5.55
CA LEU A 130 -2.29 -6.67 5.12
C LEU A 130 -3.57 -5.87 5.40
N VAL A 131 -4.70 -6.39 4.94
CA VAL A 131 -6.01 -5.77 5.08
C VAL A 131 -6.40 -5.62 6.55
N SER A 132 -6.27 -6.70 7.33
CA SER A 132 -6.60 -6.69 8.76
C SER A 132 -5.72 -5.71 9.54
N GLY A 133 -4.41 -5.72 9.28
CA GLY A 133 -3.47 -4.78 9.89
C GLY A 133 -3.82 -3.33 9.56
N TYR A 134 -4.08 -3.05 8.28
CA TYR A 134 -4.50 -1.73 7.84
C TYR A 134 -5.80 -1.27 8.50
N LEU A 135 -6.82 -2.12 8.57
CA LEU A 135 -8.11 -1.76 9.19
C LEU A 135 -7.96 -1.48 10.68
N VAL A 136 -7.28 -2.35 11.43
CA VAL A 136 -7.02 -2.16 12.87
C VAL A 136 -6.23 -0.86 13.10
N PHE A 137 -5.21 -0.63 12.28
CA PHE A 137 -4.41 0.59 12.36
C PHE A 137 -5.23 1.83 12.04
N SER A 138 -6.04 1.80 11.00
CA SER A 138 -6.94 2.90 10.61
C SER A 138 -7.96 3.25 11.68
N VAL A 139 -8.54 2.25 12.36
CA VAL A 139 -9.44 2.47 13.51
C VAL A 139 -8.71 3.20 14.63
N ALA A 140 -7.48 2.83 14.94
CA ALA A 140 -6.67 3.52 15.95
C ALA A 140 -6.37 4.96 15.54
N VAL A 141 -6.02 5.19 14.27
CA VAL A 141 -5.77 6.53 13.69
C VAL A 141 -6.98 7.44 13.81
N VAL A 142 -8.18 6.92 13.48
CA VAL A 142 -9.44 7.67 13.60
C VAL A 142 -9.75 8.00 15.06
N ARG A 143 -9.62 7.02 15.96
CA ARG A 143 -9.85 7.23 17.41
C ARG A 143 -8.90 8.25 18.01
N ALA A 144 -7.64 8.21 17.64
CA ALA A 144 -6.62 9.12 18.12
C ALA A 144 -6.71 10.53 17.49
N ARG A 145 -7.54 10.71 16.46
CA ARG A 145 -7.73 11.98 15.73
C ARG A 145 -6.41 12.59 15.21
N VAL A 146 -5.46 11.76 14.85
CA VAL A 146 -4.14 12.19 14.35
C VAL A 146 -4.15 12.65 12.90
N LEU A 147 -5.23 12.38 12.17
CA LEU A 147 -5.47 12.89 10.83
C LEU A 147 -6.57 13.99 10.82
N PRO A 148 -6.54 14.90 9.86
CA PRO A 148 -7.62 15.84 9.65
C PRO A 148 -8.93 15.11 9.31
N ARG A 149 -10.10 15.78 9.52
CA ARG A 149 -11.44 15.18 9.32
C ARG A 149 -11.63 14.55 7.92
N TRP A 150 -11.05 15.14 6.89
CA TRP A 150 -11.13 14.61 5.53
C TRP A 150 -10.34 13.29 5.34
N GLY A 151 -9.30 13.04 6.17
CA GLY A 151 -8.55 11.78 6.16
C GLY A 151 -9.41 10.55 6.49
N PHE A 152 -10.52 10.74 7.21
CA PHE A 152 -11.51 9.69 7.44
C PHE A 152 -12.13 9.18 6.12
N TRP A 153 -12.43 10.06 5.18
CA TRP A 153 -13.02 9.68 3.90
C TRP A 153 -12.08 8.82 3.04
N LEU A 154 -10.76 9.00 3.18
CA LEU A 154 -9.81 8.12 2.50
C LEU A 154 -9.90 6.68 3.01
N ILE A 155 -10.08 6.50 4.33
CA ILE A 155 -10.29 5.18 4.93
C ILE A 155 -11.61 4.57 4.45
N VAL A 156 -12.68 5.37 4.37
CA VAL A 156 -13.97 4.93 3.84
C VAL A 156 -13.86 4.47 2.40
N LEU A 157 -13.20 5.25 1.54
CA LEU A 157 -12.96 4.88 0.14
C LEU A 157 -12.22 3.55 0.01
N GLN A 158 -11.27 3.29 0.90
CA GLN A 158 -10.54 2.03 0.90
C GLN A 158 -11.39 0.85 1.35
N ILE A 159 -12.25 1.04 2.35
CA ILE A 159 -13.19 0.00 2.78
C ILE A 159 -14.17 -0.33 1.65
N ILE A 160 -14.63 0.67 0.90
CA ILE A 160 -15.46 0.47 -0.30
C ILE A 160 -14.69 -0.31 -1.36
N GLY A 161 -13.41 0.03 -1.60
CA GLY A 161 -12.53 -0.71 -2.50
C GLY A 161 -12.36 -2.18 -2.09
N LEU A 162 -12.19 -2.45 -0.80
CA LEU A 162 -12.16 -3.81 -0.24
C LEU A 162 -13.44 -4.59 -0.51
N ALA A 163 -14.61 -3.97 -0.31
CA ALA A 163 -15.89 -4.62 -0.56
C ALA A 163 -16.05 -5.04 -2.03
N SER A 164 -15.50 -4.27 -2.98
CA SER A 164 -15.55 -4.61 -4.40
C SER A 164 -14.81 -5.90 -4.77
N ILE A 165 -13.75 -6.26 -4.03
CA ILE A 165 -13.00 -7.51 -4.24
C ILE A 165 -13.85 -8.74 -3.86
N PHE A 166 -14.63 -8.64 -2.79
CA PHE A 166 -15.50 -9.74 -2.34
C PHE A 166 -16.76 -9.88 -3.20
N GLY A 167 -17.15 -8.84 -3.92
CA GLY A 167 -18.44 -8.78 -4.65
C GLY A 167 -18.45 -9.39 -6.04
N SER A 168 -17.32 -9.84 -6.61
CA SER A 168 -17.33 -10.20 -8.02
C SER A 168 -16.25 -11.19 -8.46
N ALA A 169 -16.68 -12.20 -9.21
CA ALA A 169 -15.84 -12.92 -10.17
C ALA A 169 -15.21 -12.01 -11.27
N ILE A 170 -15.40 -10.71 -11.19
CA ILE A 170 -14.80 -9.64 -12.02
C ILE A 170 -13.41 -9.26 -11.43
N ALA A 171 -12.93 -10.14 -10.75
CA ALA A 171 -11.87 -10.13 -9.76
C ALA A 171 -10.67 -9.19 -10.02
N PHE A 172 -10.09 -9.17 -11.21
CA PHE A 172 -8.80 -8.48 -11.38
C PHE A 172 -8.95 -6.97 -11.49
N ALA A 173 -9.92 -6.47 -12.24
CA ALA A 173 -10.19 -5.03 -12.33
C ALA A 173 -10.60 -4.44 -10.98
N ALA A 174 -11.38 -5.19 -10.17
CA ALA A 174 -11.74 -4.78 -8.82
C ALA A 174 -10.51 -4.73 -7.90
N PHE A 175 -9.58 -5.68 -8.04
CA PHE A 175 -8.31 -5.66 -7.31
C PHE A 175 -7.49 -4.40 -7.63
N LEU A 176 -7.33 -4.04 -8.91
CA LEU A 176 -6.61 -2.83 -9.32
C LEU A 176 -7.27 -1.55 -8.78
N VAL A 177 -8.60 -1.48 -8.79
CA VAL A 177 -9.32 -0.35 -8.18
C VAL A 177 -9.05 -0.28 -6.67
N PHE A 178 -9.10 -1.42 -5.97
CA PHE A 178 -8.74 -1.48 -4.55
C PHE A 178 -7.32 -0.98 -4.30
N GLU A 179 -6.37 -1.46 -5.07
CA GLU A 179 -4.97 -1.08 -4.94
C GLU A 179 -4.77 0.42 -5.19
N ALA A 180 -5.41 0.98 -6.22
CA ALA A 180 -5.39 2.42 -6.47
C ALA A 180 -5.99 3.23 -5.31
N LEU A 181 -7.11 2.80 -4.75
CA LEU A 181 -7.73 3.44 -3.58
C LEU A 181 -6.84 3.35 -2.34
N PHE A 182 -6.15 2.22 -2.17
CA PHE A 182 -5.14 2.06 -1.13
C PHE A 182 -4.01 3.07 -1.30
N GLY A 183 -3.43 3.14 -2.48
CA GLY A 183 -2.39 4.10 -2.81
C GLY A 183 -2.81 5.54 -2.55
N LEU A 184 -4.01 5.94 -3.00
CA LEU A 184 -4.58 7.26 -2.75
C LEU A 184 -4.76 7.55 -1.26
N SER A 185 -5.23 6.58 -0.48
CA SER A 185 -5.40 6.72 0.97
C SER A 185 -4.06 6.99 1.67
N ILE A 186 -3.05 6.20 1.35
CA ILE A 186 -1.70 6.36 1.92
C ILE A 186 -1.06 7.69 1.49
N ALA A 187 -1.18 8.06 0.21
CA ALA A 187 -0.72 9.36 -0.29
C ALA A 187 -1.42 10.53 0.44
N GLY A 188 -2.73 10.38 0.69
CA GLY A 188 -3.51 11.33 1.47
C GLY A 188 -3.01 11.48 2.92
N TRP A 189 -2.59 10.39 3.57
CA TRP A 189 -1.97 10.47 4.90
C TRP A 189 -0.65 11.24 4.83
N GLY A 190 0.18 10.97 3.82
CA GLY A 190 1.42 11.72 3.59
C GLY A 190 1.17 13.21 3.42
N TYR A 191 0.20 13.58 2.59
CA TYR A 191 -0.21 14.97 2.39
C TYR A 191 -0.72 15.64 3.67
N ALA A 192 -1.51 14.93 4.48
CA ALA A 192 -2.02 15.43 5.75
C ALA A 192 -0.89 15.83 6.72
N ILE A 193 0.17 15.01 6.79
CA ILE A 193 1.34 15.30 7.62
C ILE A 193 2.05 16.57 7.13
N LEU A 194 2.29 16.66 5.83
CA LEU A 194 2.98 17.80 5.22
C LEU A 194 2.20 19.11 5.39
N SER A 195 0.88 19.08 5.16
CA SER A 195 0.02 20.25 5.27
C SER A 195 -0.06 20.81 6.70
N THR A 196 -0.06 19.92 7.70
CA THR A 196 -0.09 20.30 9.11
C THR A 196 1.24 20.96 9.52
N ARG A 197 2.36 20.42 9.05
CA ARG A 197 3.69 20.95 9.31
C ARG A 197 3.85 22.38 8.77
N ASN A 198 3.46 22.60 7.51
CA ASN A 198 3.59 23.91 6.88
C ASN A 198 2.77 24.99 7.60
N ARG A 199 1.62 24.63 8.19
CA ARG A 199 0.82 25.58 8.99
C ARG A 199 1.53 26.00 10.27
N VAL A 200 2.15 25.07 10.99
CA VAL A 200 2.88 25.37 12.23
C VAL A 200 4.06 26.29 11.93
N GLU A 201 4.90 25.94 10.96
CA GLU A 201 6.05 26.75 10.54
C GLU A 201 5.65 28.18 10.10
N SER A 202 4.50 28.31 9.44
CA SER A 202 3.98 29.62 9.01
C SER A 202 3.49 30.47 10.18
N SER A 203 2.83 29.86 11.17
CA SER A 203 2.34 30.59 12.36
C SER A 203 3.49 31.06 13.26
N GLU A 204 4.54 30.26 13.42
CA GLU A 204 5.74 30.65 14.17
C GLU A 204 6.45 31.86 13.53
N LYS A 205 6.58 31.88 12.20
CA LYS A 205 7.18 33.00 11.46
C LYS A 205 6.39 34.30 11.58
N LEU A 206 5.08 34.23 11.78
CA LEU A 206 4.23 35.41 11.97
C LEU A 206 4.30 35.95 13.38
N GLN A 207 4.61 35.13 14.39
CA GLN A 207 4.75 35.56 15.78
C GLN A 207 6.12 36.22 16.09
N VAL A 208 7.12 36.01 15.24
CA VAL A 208 8.50 36.56 15.41
C VAL A 208 8.67 37.89 14.67
N ARG A 209 7.67 38.36 13.94
CA ARG A 209 7.66 39.72 13.32
C ARG A 209 6.82 40.69 14.13
#